data_37fb45dcdfefd8c3b40e2f7d12420795
#
_entry.id   37fb45dcdfefd8c3b40e2f7d12420795
#
_cell.length_a   1.000
_cell.length_b   1.000
_cell.length_c   1.000
_cell.angle_alpha   90.00
_cell.angle_beta   90.00
_cell.angle_gamma   90.00
#
_symmetry.space_group_name_H-M   'P 1'
#
loop_
_entity.id
_entity.type
_entity.pdbx_description
1 polymer ?
#
loop_
_entity_poly.entity_id
_entity_poly.type
_entity_poly.pdbx_seq_one_letter_code
_entity_poly.pdbx_strand_id
1 'polypeptide(L)'
;MKKTQQKEVFSMSTFRKATEVDIPAITAIYDHTHDLEERGETTIGWIRGVYPSEETAREALAADDLFVMEEDGAVVASARINQAQVECYARANWSFDAAPEQVMVLHTLVVEPAQKGHGFGPQFVQFYEDYARAHGCPVLRIDTNARNQAARRLYARLGYREADIIHCDFNAIRGIDLVCLEKKLEWRVFYGKNFWATRGRGKPGVEISLGHRFHWGDADWRALSLYA
;
A
#
# COMPACT_ATOMS: atom_id res chain seq x y z
N MET A 1 -29.00 39.05 -10.24
CA MET A 1 -27.76 38.45 -9.69
C MET A 1 -27.78 36.95 -10.01
N LYS A 2 -26.99 36.50 -10.99
CA LYS A 2 -26.87 35.08 -11.34
C LYS A 2 -25.85 34.45 -10.41
N LYS A 3 -26.25 33.49 -9.55
CA LYS A 3 -25.35 32.64 -8.78
C LYS A 3 -24.62 31.72 -9.77
N THR A 4 -23.34 31.95 -9.97
CA THR A 4 -22.46 31.02 -10.67
C THR A 4 -22.34 29.76 -9.82
N GLN A 5 -22.92 28.65 -10.24
CA GLN A 5 -22.67 27.33 -9.67
C GLN A 5 -21.23 26.98 -10.01
N GLN A 6 -20.37 27.03 -9.01
CA GLN A 6 -19.04 26.43 -9.05
C GLN A 6 -19.22 24.92 -9.13
N LYS A 7 -18.92 24.35 -10.28
CA LYS A 7 -18.88 22.91 -10.48
C LYS A 7 -17.68 22.41 -9.65
N GLU A 8 -17.94 21.76 -8.52
CA GLU A 8 -16.90 21.00 -7.81
C GLU A 8 -16.40 19.95 -8.78
N VAL A 9 -15.19 20.13 -9.29
CA VAL A 9 -14.45 19.11 -9.99
C VAL A 9 -13.98 18.15 -8.91
N PHE A 10 -14.65 17.01 -8.77
CA PHE A 10 -14.14 15.92 -7.93
C PHE A 10 -12.84 15.45 -8.58
N SER A 11 -11.72 15.82 -7.98
CA SER A 11 -10.44 15.20 -8.27
C SER A 11 -10.53 13.73 -7.94
N MET A 12 -10.18 12.86 -8.88
CA MET A 12 -10.23 11.41 -8.69
C MET A 12 -8.80 10.88 -8.64
N SER A 13 -8.39 10.49 -7.45
CA SER A 13 -7.14 9.75 -7.29
C SER A 13 -7.25 8.40 -7.99
N THR A 14 -6.25 8.03 -8.77
CA THR A 14 -6.15 6.73 -9.44
C THR A 14 -4.93 5.96 -8.95
N PHE A 15 -5.07 4.63 -8.89
CA PHE A 15 -3.98 3.73 -8.49
C PHE A 15 -3.68 2.79 -9.64
N ARG A 16 -2.40 2.61 -9.95
CA ARG A 16 -1.97 1.72 -11.02
C ARG A 16 -0.55 1.20 -10.78
N LYS A 17 -0.16 0.18 -11.53
CA LYS A 17 1.25 -0.19 -11.67
C LYS A 17 2.04 0.99 -12.23
N ALA A 18 3.25 1.16 -11.71
CA ALA A 18 4.19 2.11 -12.29
C ALA A 18 4.74 1.62 -13.62
N THR A 19 5.24 2.55 -14.39
CA THR A 19 5.94 2.32 -15.67
C THR A 19 7.25 3.10 -15.67
N GLU A 20 8.10 2.91 -16.67
CA GLU A 20 9.38 3.63 -16.79
C GLU A 20 9.21 5.16 -16.78
N VAL A 21 8.09 5.67 -17.29
CA VAL A 21 7.84 7.13 -17.33
C VAL A 21 7.59 7.73 -15.95
N ASP A 22 7.28 6.90 -14.94
CA ASP A 22 7.00 7.35 -13.57
C ASP A 22 8.27 7.45 -12.72
N ILE A 23 9.36 6.79 -13.10
CA ILE A 23 10.61 6.74 -12.33
C ILE A 23 11.12 8.14 -11.96
N PRO A 24 11.18 9.13 -12.87
CA PRO A 24 11.64 10.47 -12.50
C PRO A 24 10.76 11.14 -11.42
N ALA A 25 9.43 10.98 -11.50
CA ALA A 25 8.52 11.54 -10.52
C ALA A 25 8.65 10.86 -9.14
N ILE A 26 8.77 9.53 -9.13
CA ILE A 26 9.00 8.76 -7.89
C ILE A 26 10.33 9.16 -7.25
N THR A 27 11.40 9.27 -8.03
CA THR A 27 12.73 9.68 -7.54
C THR A 27 12.69 11.11 -6.96
N ALA A 28 11.97 12.03 -7.60
CA ALA A 28 11.79 13.38 -7.08
C ALA A 28 11.08 13.37 -5.71
N ILE A 29 10.06 12.52 -5.50
CA ILE A 29 9.39 12.37 -4.21
C ILE A 29 10.37 11.82 -3.15
N TYR A 30 11.25 10.88 -3.50
CA TYR A 30 12.31 10.40 -2.61
C TYR A 30 13.25 11.54 -2.22
N ASP A 31 13.70 12.35 -3.19
CA ASP A 31 14.59 13.48 -2.96
C ASP A 31 13.95 14.55 -2.06
N HIS A 32 12.69 14.91 -2.30
CA HIS A 32 11.95 15.85 -1.44
C HIS A 32 11.81 15.30 0.00
N THR A 33 11.65 13.98 0.14
CA THR A 33 11.57 13.33 1.45
C THR A 33 12.95 13.34 2.16
N HIS A 34 14.03 13.08 1.43
CA HIS A 34 15.40 13.19 1.95
C HIS A 34 15.73 14.63 2.37
N ASP A 35 15.28 15.63 1.61
CA ASP A 35 15.46 17.04 1.98
C ASP A 35 14.82 17.37 3.34
N LEU A 36 13.63 16.82 3.62
CA LEU A 36 12.97 16.99 4.91
C LEU A 36 13.70 16.28 6.05
N GLU A 37 14.23 15.07 5.80
CA GLU A 37 15.01 14.31 6.79
C GLU A 37 16.30 15.06 7.14
N GLU A 38 17.02 15.56 6.15
CA GLU A 38 18.27 16.31 6.32
C GLU A 38 18.07 17.65 7.05
N ARG A 39 16.91 18.28 6.87
CA ARG A 39 16.53 19.50 7.62
C ARG A 39 15.97 19.20 9.02
N GLY A 40 15.80 17.91 9.38
CA GLY A 40 15.21 17.51 10.66
C GLY A 40 13.71 17.76 10.76
N GLU A 41 13.02 17.99 9.63
CA GLU A 41 11.57 18.23 9.56
C GLU A 41 10.77 16.93 9.58
N THR A 42 11.43 15.80 9.32
CA THR A 42 10.90 14.45 9.46
C THR A 42 11.91 13.53 10.11
N THR A 43 11.48 12.35 10.56
CA THR A 43 12.32 11.36 11.24
C THR A 43 12.00 9.96 10.72
N ILE A 44 12.00 9.80 9.40
CA ILE A 44 11.75 8.52 8.72
C ILE A 44 12.93 7.56 8.92
N GLY A 45 14.14 8.13 8.98
CA GLY A 45 15.38 7.39 9.14
C GLY A 45 15.96 6.92 7.79
N TRP A 46 15.55 7.53 6.69
CA TRP A 46 16.12 7.32 5.37
C TRP A 46 17.43 8.10 5.20
N ILE A 47 18.32 7.59 4.37
CA ILE A 47 19.63 8.21 4.13
C ILE A 47 19.82 8.41 2.63
N ARG A 48 19.99 9.65 2.21
CA ARG A 48 20.24 10.03 0.80
C ARG A 48 21.43 9.25 0.24
N GLY A 49 21.28 8.72 -0.97
CA GLY A 49 22.28 7.91 -1.63
C GLY A 49 22.43 6.48 -1.08
N VAL A 50 21.67 6.13 -0.03
CA VAL A 50 21.60 4.77 0.52
C VAL A 50 20.23 4.15 0.28
N TYR A 51 19.15 4.78 0.82
CA TYR A 51 17.80 4.27 0.68
C TYR A 51 16.75 5.33 1.00
N PRO A 52 15.62 5.39 0.25
CA PRO A 52 15.47 4.83 -1.09
C PRO A 52 16.21 5.66 -2.14
N SER A 53 16.44 5.08 -3.30
CA SER A 53 17.11 5.71 -4.44
C SER A 53 16.34 5.41 -5.74
N GLU A 54 16.78 5.99 -6.86
CA GLU A 54 16.23 5.63 -8.17
C GLU A 54 16.36 4.11 -8.42
N GLU A 55 17.48 3.49 -8.01
CA GLU A 55 17.66 2.05 -8.15
C GLU A 55 16.61 1.26 -7.36
N THR A 56 16.23 1.72 -6.15
CA THR A 56 15.14 1.12 -5.37
C THR A 56 13.83 1.10 -6.17
N ALA A 57 13.51 2.19 -6.88
CA ALA A 57 12.31 2.26 -7.71
C ALA A 57 12.43 1.35 -8.95
N ARG A 58 13.59 1.32 -9.61
CA ARG A 58 13.82 0.47 -10.78
C ARG A 58 13.78 -1.02 -10.45
N GLU A 59 14.34 -1.45 -9.33
CA GLU A 59 14.25 -2.83 -8.87
C GLU A 59 12.78 -3.25 -8.61
N ALA A 60 12.00 -2.38 -7.97
CA ALA A 60 10.58 -2.64 -7.73
C ALA A 60 9.77 -2.67 -9.04
N LEU A 61 10.10 -1.80 -10.01
CA LEU A 61 9.50 -1.79 -11.33
C LEU A 61 9.82 -3.07 -12.12
N ALA A 62 11.09 -3.48 -12.12
CA ALA A 62 11.53 -4.70 -12.82
C ALA A 62 10.89 -5.98 -12.24
N ALA A 63 10.55 -5.96 -10.94
CA ALA A 63 9.83 -7.03 -10.26
C ALA A 63 8.30 -6.97 -10.46
N ASP A 64 7.78 -5.99 -11.18
CA ASP A 64 6.35 -5.70 -11.33
C ASP A 64 5.61 -5.46 -10.00
N ASP A 65 6.33 -4.93 -9.00
CA ASP A 65 5.84 -4.71 -7.63
C ASP A 65 5.57 -3.22 -7.31
N LEU A 66 5.92 -2.29 -8.22
CA LEU A 66 5.84 -0.85 -8.00
C LEU A 66 4.48 -0.30 -8.40
N PHE A 67 3.88 0.45 -7.48
CA PHE A 67 2.58 1.11 -7.68
C PHE A 67 2.69 2.61 -7.47
N VAL A 68 1.88 3.36 -8.19
CA VAL A 68 1.73 4.81 -8.04
C VAL A 68 0.28 5.19 -7.77
N MET A 69 0.13 6.31 -7.09
CA MET A 69 -1.11 7.05 -6.98
C MET A 69 -0.98 8.34 -7.77
N GLU A 70 -1.93 8.59 -8.63
CA GLU A 70 -2.02 9.83 -9.40
C GLU A 70 -3.19 10.68 -8.90
N GLU A 71 -2.97 11.97 -8.87
CA GLU A 71 -3.97 13.01 -8.62
C GLU A 71 -3.82 14.06 -9.70
N ASP A 72 -4.91 14.35 -10.43
CA ASP A 72 -4.92 15.30 -11.56
C ASP A 72 -3.80 15.06 -12.58
N GLY A 73 -3.45 13.78 -12.84
CA GLY A 73 -2.43 13.38 -13.81
C GLY A 73 -0.99 13.50 -13.32
N ALA A 74 -0.77 13.83 -12.04
CA ALA A 74 0.55 13.86 -11.43
C ALA A 74 0.72 12.70 -10.43
N VAL A 75 1.89 12.06 -10.41
CA VAL A 75 2.24 11.06 -9.40
C VAL A 75 2.43 11.78 -8.06
N VAL A 76 1.64 11.41 -7.05
CA VAL A 76 1.65 12.00 -5.71
C VAL A 76 2.09 11.04 -4.62
N ALA A 77 2.12 9.75 -4.90
CA ALA A 77 2.62 8.74 -3.98
C ALA A 77 3.09 7.48 -4.74
N SER A 78 3.99 6.73 -4.11
CA SER A 78 4.39 5.42 -4.61
C SER A 78 4.62 4.44 -3.47
N ALA A 79 4.54 3.15 -3.77
CA ALA A 79 4.93 2.08 -2.87
C ALA A 79 5.26 0.80 -3.64
N ARG A 80 6.03 -0.09 -3.02
CA ARG A 80 6.21 -1.47 -3.46
C ARG A 80 5.24 -2.37 -2.71
N ILE A 81 4.50 -3.22 -3.42
CA ILE A 81 3.54 -4.16 -2.83
C ILE A 81 3.82 -5.55 -3.39
N ASN A 82 4.17 -6.50 -2.51
CA ASN A 82 4.41 -7.89 -2.89
C ASN A 82 4.25 -8.84 -1.69
N GLN A 83 4.63 -10.11 -1.84
CA GLN A 83 4.59 -11.12 -0.78
C GLN A 83 5.99 -11.41 -0.19
N ALA A 84 7.03 -10.66 -0.62
CA ALA A 84 8.37 -10.84 -0.12
C ALA A 84 8.51 -10.27 1.29
N GLN A 85 8.85 -11.14 2.24
CA GLN A 85 9.08 -10.76 3.62
C GLN A 85 10.57 -10.51 3.83
N VAL A 86 10.91 -9.38 4.46
CA VAL A 86 12.29 -9.04 4.75
C VAL A 86 12.89 -9.97 5.82
N GLU A 87 14.18 -10.22 5.76
CA GLU A 87 14.87 -11.17 6.65
C GLU A 87 14.61 -10.91 8.13
N CYS A 88 14.58 -9.63 8.54
CA CYS A 88 14.33 -9.24 9.92
C CYS A 88 12.97 -9.74 10.45
N TYR A 89 11.98 -9.95 9.57
CA TYR A 89 10.65 -10.41 9.96
C TYR A 89 10.63 -11.81 10.57
N ALA A 90 11.62 -12.66 10.26
CA ALA A 90 11.76 -14.00 10.84
C ALA A 90 11.96 -13.97 12.37
N ARG A 91 12.40 -12.83 12.93
CA ARG A 91 12.62 -12.66 14.37
C ARG A 91 11.45 -11.99 15.10
N ALA A 92 10.47 -11.48 14.36
CA ALA A 92 9.36 -10.75 14.95
C ALA A 92 8.29 -11.69 15.52
N ASN A 93 7.71 -11.30 16.65
CA ASN A 93 6.62 -12.01 17.31
C ASN A 93 5.26 -11.71 16.68
N TRP A 94 5.05 -12.19 15.45
CA TRP A 94 3.78 -12.04 14.74
C TRP A 94 2.66 -12.78 15.48
N SER A 95 1.48 -12.16 15.59
CA SER A 95 0.31 -12.81 16.18
C SER A 95 -0.56 -13.52 15.17
N PHE A 96 -0.42 -13.15 13.89
CA PHE A 96 -1.17 -13.82 12.83
C PHE A 96 -0.24 -14.79 12.12
N ASP A 97 -0.38 -16.09 12.48
CA ASP A 97 0.28 -17.16 11.75
C ASP A 97 -0.39 -17.28 10.38
N ALA A 98 0.44 -17.27 9.33
CA ALA A 98 0.00 -17.35 7.95
C ALA A 98 1.14 -17.89 7.08
N ALA A 99 0.82 -18.72 6.11
CA ALA A 99 1.76 -19.14 5.10
C ALA A 99 2.26 -17.94 4.28
N PRO A 100 3.50 -17.93 3.78
CA PRO A 100 4.08 -16.78 3.07
C PRO A 100 3.19 -16.24 1.94
N GLU A 101 2.54 -17.11 1.21
CA GLU A 101 1.61 -16.79 0.11
C GLU A 101 0.29 -16.16 0.55
N GLN A 102 0.01 -16.15 1.85
CA GLN A 102 -1.15 -15.50 2.46
C GLN A 102 -0.81 -14.14 3.09
N VAL A 103 0.44 -13.71 2.97
CA VAL A 103 0.92 -12.44 3.51
C VAL A 103 1.17 -11.47 2.37
N MET A 104 0.60 -10.28 2.45
CA MET A 104 0.95 -9.15 1.58
C MET A 104 1.76 -8.14 2.38
N VAL A 105 2.80 -7.59 1.77
CA VAL A 105 3.72 -6.64 2.42
C VAL A 105 3.73 -5.32 1.65
N LEU A 106 3.63 -4.22 2.38
CA LEU A 106 3.78 -2.87 1.86
C LEU A 106 5.17 -2.35 2.22
N HIS A 107 5.96 -2.04 1.20
CA HIS A 107 7.32 -1.49 1.35
C HIS A 107 7.38 -0.08 0.77
N THR A 108 8.22 0.77 1.35
CA THR A 108 8.62 2.08 0.81
C THR A 108 7.43 2.97 0.44
N LEU A 109 6.36 2.96 1.23
CA LEU A 109 5.27 3.91 1.01
C LEU A 109 5.79 5.33 1.24
N VAL A 110 5.71 6.15 0.20
CA VAL A 110 6.05 7.56 0.22
C VAL A 110 4.95 8.38 -0.42
N VAL A 111 4.69 9.55 0.16
CA VAL A 111 3.74 10.55 -0.38
C VAL A 111 4.52 11.83 -0.59
N GLU A 112 4.29 12.52 -1.70
CA GLU A 112 4.87 13.83 -2.00
C GLU A 112 4.70 14.77 -0.79
N PRO A 113 5.79 15.23 -0.17
CA PRO A 113 5.71 16.05 1.05
C PRO A 113 4.88 17.33 0.89
N ALA A 114 4.89 17.95 -0.30
CA ALA A 114 4.09 19.13 -0.61
C ALA A 114 2.58 18.85 -0.58
N GLN A 115 2.18 17.58 -0.67
CA GLN A 115 0.79 17.11 -0.63
C GLN A 115 0.36 16.64 0.77
N LYS A 116 1.12 16.98 1.80
CA LYS A 116 0.82 16.63 3.19
C LYS A 116 -0.57 17.16 3.60
N GLY A 117 -1.36 16.29 4.23
CA GLY A 117 -2.70 16.67 4.73
C GLY A 117 -3.84 16.35 3.77
N HIS A 118 -3.60 15.98 2.52
CA HIS A 118 -4.64 15.61 1.55
C HIS A 118 -5.17 14.18 1.71
N GLY A 119 -4.64 13.42 2.67
CA GLY A 119 -5.15 12.07 2.97
C GLY A 119 -4.65 10.98 2.02
N PHE A 120 -3.63 11.24 1.22
CA PHE A 120 -3.11 10.27 0.23
C PHE A 120 -2.49 9.05 0.88
N GLY A 121 -1.80 9.18 2.00
CA GLY A 121 -1.27 8.03 2.74
C GLY A 121 -2.34 7.03 3.16
N PRO A 122 -3.41 7.43 3.88
CA PRO A 122 -4.56 6.57 4.16
C PRO A 122 -5.20 5.93 2.93
N GLN A 123 -5.35 6.69 1.83
CA GLN A 123 -5.92 6.19 0.59
C GLN A 123 -5.03 5.11 -0.04
N PHE A 124 -3.69 5.31 -0.03
CA PHE A 124 -2.76 4.31 -0.54
C PHE A 124 -2.78 3.02 0.30
N VAL A 125 -2.87 3.14 1.63
CA VAL A 125 -3.01 1.96 2.49
C VAL A 125 -4.34 1.24 2.24
N GLN A 126 -5.44 1.95 2.00
CA GLN A 126 -6.70 1.33 1.63
C GLN A 126 -6.59 0.57 0.29
N PHE A 127 -5.95 1.16 -0.71
CA PHE A 127 -5.65 0.48 -1.98
C PHE A 127 -4.83 -0.81 -1.76
N TYR A 128 -3.78 -0.74 -0.93
CA TYR A 128 -2.98 -1.91 -0.56
C TYR A 128 -3.81 -3.01 0.11
N GLU A 129 -4.72 -2.67 1.01
CA GLU A 129 -5.62 -3.63 1.66
C GLU A 129 -6.57 -4.29 0.66
N ASP A 130 -7.11 -3.52 -0.29
CA ASP A 130 -8.00 -4.03 -1.33
C ASP A 130 -7.24 -4.90 -2.33
N TYR A 131 -6.00 -4.50 -2.68
CA TYR A 131 -5.09 -5.31 -3.50
C TYR A 131 -4.78 -6.66 -2.83
N ALA A 132 -4.47 -6.66 -1.53
CA ALA A 132 -4.22 -7.89 -0.78
C ALA A 132 -5.45 -8.80 -0.74
N ARG A 133 -6.67 -8.24 -0.55
CA ARG A 133 -7.92 -9.02 -0.63
C ARG A 133 -8.09 -9.68 -1.99
N ALA A 134 -7.88 -8.93 -3.06
CA ALA A 134 -8.00 -9.44 -4.43
C ALA A 134 -7.00 -10.59 -4.73
N HIS A 135 -5.87 -10.63 -4.02
CA HIS A 135 -4.84 -11.65 -4.17
C HIS A 135 -4.91 -12.76 -3.10
N GLY A 136 -5.99 -12.83 -2.31
CA GLY A 136 -6.18 -13.89 -1.32
C GLY A 136 -5.23 -13.81 -0.11
N CYS A 137 -4.66 -12.65 0.19
CA CYS A 137 -3.74 -12.42 1.30
C CYS A 137 -4.48 -11.81 2.50
N PRO A 138 -4.92 -12.63 3.48
CA PRO A 138 -5.66 -12.15 4.65
C PRO A 138 -4.77 -11.45 5.67
N VAL A 139 -3.46 -11.63 5.64
CA VAL A 139 -2.51 -11.04 6.57
C VAL A 139 -1.68 -9.96 5.89
N LEU A 140 -1.63 -8.81 6.51
CA LEU A 140 -0.90 -7.65 6.05
C LEU A 140 0.28 -7.38 6.96
N ARG A 141 1.45 -7.09 6.38
CA ARG A 141 2.66 -6.69 7.11
C ARG A 141 3.22 -5.41 6.53
N ILE A 142 3.70 -4.57 7.42
CA ILE A 142 4.35 -3.28 7.12
C ILE A 142 5.47 -3.12 8.12
N ASP A 143 6.52 -2.43 7.74
CA ASP A 143 7.54 -1.97 8.68
C ASP A 143 7.78 -0.47 8.59
N THR A 144 8.36 0.06 9.66
CA THR A 144 8.84 1.44 9.69
C THR A 144 9.93 1.60 10.76
N ASN A 145 10.76 2.62 10.63
CA ASN A 145 11.71 2.96 11.68
C ASN A 145 10.99 3.41 12.96
N ALA A 146 11.46 2.98 14.13
CA ALA A 146 10.88 3.35 15.44
C ALA A 146 10.80 4.88 15.65
N ARG A 147 11.69 5.65 15.00
CA ARG A 147 11.70 7.12 15.02
C ARG A 147 10.56 7.72 14.22
N ASN A 148 10.00 7.01 13.23
CA ASN A 148 8.94 7.49 12.35
C ASN A 148 7.57 7.49 13.03
N GLN A 149 7.40 8.40 13.99
CA GLN A 149 6.16 8.52 14.76
C GLN A 149 4.95 8.87 13.89
N ALA A 150 5.16 9.52 12.75
CA ALA A 150 4.07 9.86 11.83
C ALA A 150 3.47 8.60 11.18
N ALA A 151 4.30 7.71 10.65
CA ALA A 151 3.87 6.44 10.08
C ALA A 151 3.26 5.52 11.14
N ARG A 152 3.88 5.38 12.32
CA ARG A 152 3.34 4.58 13.44
C ARG A 152 1.92 5.03 13.81
N ARG A 153 1.69 6.34 13.97
CA ARG A 153 0.35 6.88 14.24
C ARG A 153 -0.63 6.67 13.07
N LEU A 154 -0.17 6.78 11.83
CA LEU A 154 -0.99 6.50 10.66
C LEU A 154 -1.48 5.06 10.67
N TYR A 155 -0.59 4.10 10.76
CA TYR A 155 -0.92 2.68 10.75
C TYR A 155 -1.79 2.27 11.94
N ALA A 156 -1.52 2.79 13.14
CA ALA A 156 -2.37 2.55 14.31
C ALA A 156 -3.82 3.01 14.08
N ARG A 157 -4.03 4.21 13.50
CA ARG A 157 -5.37 4.70 13.15
C ARG A 157 -6.07 3.84 12.09
N LEU A 158 -5.31 3.19 11.22
CA LEU A 158 -5.83 2.29 10.20
C LEU A 158 -6.01 0.84 10.71
N GLY A 159 -5.79 0.62 12.02
CA GLY A 159 -6.03 -0.67 12.66
C GLY A 159 -4.89 -1.67 12.56
N TYR A 160 -3.69 -1.21 12.16
CA TYR A 160 -2.48 -2.03 12.29
C TYR A 160 -2.01 -1.99 13.75
N ARG A 161 -1.54 -3.13 14.23
CA ARG A 161 -0.89 -3.23 15.53
C ARG A 161 0.62 -3.44 15.36
N GLU A 162 1.40 -2.90 16.26
CA GLU A 162 2.82 -3.20 16.37
C GLU A 162 2.97 -4.60 16.96
N ALA A 163 3.56 -5.51 16.19
CA ALA A 163 3.82 -6.88 16.60
C ALA A 163 5.12 -6.96 17.41
N ASP A 164 6.17 -6.26 16.93
CA ASP A 164 7.48 -6.26 17.55
C ASP A 164 8.32 -5.05 17.13
N ILE A 165 9.45 -4.84 17.80
CA ILE A 165 10.52 -3.91 17.41
C ILE A 165 11.82 -4.69 17.33
N ILE A 166 12.38 -4.82 16.13
CA ILE A 166 13.57 -5.61 15.84
C ILE A 166 14.78 -4.70 15.60
N HIS A 167 15.80 -4.84 16.41
CA HIS A 167 17.09 -4.19 16.12
C HIS A 167 17.81 -4.94 15.01
N CYS A 168 18.07 -4.28 13.88
CA CYS A 168 18.67 -4.91 12.70
C CYS A 168 19.35 -3.91 11.77
N ASP A 169 20.16 -4.43 10.86
CA ASP A 169 20.57 -3.72 9.66
C ASP A 169 19.48 -3.93 8.60
N PHE A 170 19.05 -2.85 7.97
CA PHE A 170 17.94 -2.91 7.02
C PHE A 170 18.11 -1.86 5.92
N ASN A 171 17.91 -2.25 4.65
CA ASN A 171 18.07 -1.37 3.49
C ASN A 171 19.43 -0.66 3.47
N ALA A 172 20.50 -1.40 3.74
CA ALA A 172 21.87 -0.91 3.88
C ALA A 172 22.09 0.15 4.99
N ILE A 173 21.09 0.41 5.83
CA ILE A 173 21.21 1.28 7.01
C ILE A 173 21.45 0.39 8.24
N ARG A 174 22.51 0.68 8.99
CA ARG A 174 22.91 -0.14 10.14
C ARG A 174 22.21 0.28 11.42
N GLY A 175 21.93 -0.73 12.26
CA GLY A 175 21.54 -0.54 13.65
C GLY A 175 20.23 0.23 13.83
N ILE A 176 19.22 -0.04 13.03
CA ILE A 176 17.90 0.57 13.19
C ILE A 176 17.00 -0.28 14.08
N ASP A 177 16.07 0.37 14.74
CA ASP A 177 14.95 -0.28 15.42
C ASP A 177 13.76 -0.31 14.45
N LEU A 178 13.53 -1.49 13.85
CA LEU A 178 12.48 -1.72 12.87
C LEU A 178 11.19 -2.11 13.58
N VAL A 179 10.18 -1.25 13.53
CA VAL A 179 8.84 -1.57 14.04
C VAL A 179 8.12 -2.42 13.00
N CYS A 180 7.79 -3.63 13.38
CA CYS A 180 7.02 -4.59 12.60
C CYS A 180 5.53 -4.43 12.92
N LEU A 181 4.72 -4.11 11.92
CA LEU A 181 3.27 -3.91 12.07
C LEU A 181 2.51 -4.97 11.27
N GLU A 182 1.39 -5.40 11.82
CA GLU A 182 0.51 -6.37 11.16
C GLU A 182 -0.96 -6.00 11.29
N LYS A 183 -1.74 -6.48 10.33
CA LYS A 183 -3.21 -6.42 10.35
C LYS A 183 -3.77 -7.67 9.71
N LYS A 184 -4.83 -8.24 10.30
CA LYS A 184 -5.60 -9.30 9.67
C LYS A 184 -6.85 -8.71 9.03
N LEU A 185 -7.04 -8.96 7.75
CA LEU A 185 -8.22 -8.54 7.02
C LEU A 185 -9.40 -9.45 7.38
N GLU A 186 -10.51 -8.83 7.73
CA GLU A 186 -11.76 -9.56 7.83
C GLU A 186 -12.37 -9.75 6.44
N TRP A 187 -12.72 -10.98 6.10
CA TRP A 187 -13.53 -11.27 4.94
C TRP A 187 -14.97 -10.94 5.30
N ARG A 188 -15.47 -9.78 4.86
CA ARG A 188 -16.91 -9.54 4.94
C ARG A 188 -17.59 -10.40 3.89
N VAL A 189 -18.07 -11.56 4.31
CA VAL A 189 -19.04 -12.31 3.51
C VAL A 189 -20.34 -11.49 3.57
N PHE A 190 -20.63 -10.71 2.55
CA PHE A 190 -21.92 -10.07 2.42
C PHE A 190 -22.96 -11.15 2.13
N TYR A 191 -23.61 -11.66 3.17
CA TYR A 191 -24.87 -12.36 3.01
C TYR A 191 -25.93 -11.32 2.61
N GLY A 192 -26.14 -11.16 1.31
CA GLY A 192 -27.24 -10.33 0.81
C GLY A 192 -28.55 -10.84 1.37
N LYS A 193 -29.33 -9.97 2.05
CA LYS A 193 -30.65 -10.27 2.62
C LYS A 193 -31.75 -10.50 1.56
N ASN A 194 -31.43 -10.97 0.36
CA ASN A 194 -32.41 -11.36 -0.66
C ASN A 194 -31.96 -12.67 -1.32
N PHE A 195 -31.98 -13.76 -0.54
CA PHE A 195 -31.86 -15.10 -1.09
C PHE A 195 -33.29 -15.64 -1.38
N TRP A 196 -33.79 -15.45 -2.59
CA TRP A 196 -34.89 -16.24 -3.09
C TRP A 196 -34.29 -17.57 -3.58
N ALA A 197 -34.48 -18.60 -2.76
CA ALA A 197 -34.07 -19.96 -3.10
C ALA A 197 -34.98 -20.50 -4.21
N THR A 198 -34.54 -20.42 -5.46
CA THR A 198 -35.02 -21.35 -6.49
C THR A 198 -34.14 -22.58 -6.44
N ARG A 199 -34.74 -23.74 -6.17
CA ARG A 199 -34.09 -25.06 -6.23
C ARG A 199 -33.64 -25.34 -7.67
N GLY A 200 -32.38 -25.00 -7.97
CA GLY A 200 -31.68 -25.44 -9.16
C GLY A 200 -30.32 -26.00 -8.72
N ARG A 201 -30.01 -27.23 -9.15
CA ARG A 201 -28.71 -27.87 -8.90
C ARG A 201 -27.62 -27.11 -9.63
N GLY A 202 -26.92 -26.23 -8.92
CA GLY A 202 -25.75 -25.49 -9.41
C GLY A 202 -24.94 -25.01 -8.21
N LYS A 203 -23.61 -25.16 -8.27
CA LYS A 203 -22.69 -24.69 -7.22
C LYS A 203 -22.86 -23.19 -6.99
N PRO A 204 -22.76 -22.69 -5.74
CA PRO A 204 -22.87 -21.26 -5.47
C PRO A 204 -21.63 -20.55 -6.04
N GLY A 205 -21.86 -19.65 -7.01
CA GLY A 205 -20.88 -18.67 -7.43
C GLY A 205 -20.79 -17.56 -6.40
N VAL A 206 -19.58 -17.20 -5.97
CA VAL A 206 -19.34 -16.05 -5.11
C VAL A 206 -19.24 -14.82 -6.00
N GLU A 207 -20.24 -13.96 -5.96
CA GLU A 207 -20.23 -12.66 -6.64
C GLU A 207 -19.62 -11.62 -5.69
N ILE A 208 -18.42 -11.15 -6.00
CA ILE A 208 -17.75 -10.10 -5.22
C ILE A 208 -18.19 -8.75 -5.79
N SER A 209 -19.14 -8.08 -5.13
CA SER A 209 -19.49 -6.70 -5.45
C SER A 209 -18.57 -5.74 -4.69
N LEU A 210 -17.62 -5.14 -5.39
CA LEU A 210 -16.75 -4.08 -4.87
C LEU A 210 -17.54 -2.76 -4.86
N GLY A 211 -17.88 -2.26 -3.67
CA GLY A 211 -18.70 -1.07 -3.44
C GLY A 211 -18.04 0.28 -3.74
N HIS A 212 -16.88 0.32 -4.36
CA HIS A 212 -16.27 1.53 -4.90
C HIS A 212 -15.74 1.25 -6.30
N ARG A 213 -16.10 2.11 -7.25
CA ARG A 213 -15.57 2.03 -8.64
C ARG A 213 -14.12 2.46 -8.63
N PHE A 214 -13.21 1.51 -8.49
CA PHE A 214 -11.83 1.69 -8.92
C PHE A 214 -11.78 1.38 -10.42
N HIS A 215 -11.25 2.34 -11.20
CA HIS A 215 -11.00 2.10 -12.62
C HIS A 215 -9.63 1.42 -12.70
N TRP A 216 -9.63 0.09 -12.89
CA TRP A 216 -8.43 -0.66 -13.21
C TRP A 216 -8.13 -0.43 -14.68
N GLY A 217 -7.01 0.18 -15.00
CA GLY A 217 -6.49 0.19 -16.37
C GLY A 217 -6.30 -1.26 -16.83
N ASP A 218 -6.55 -1.53 -18.11
CA ASP A 218 -6.64 -2.81 -18.82
C ASP A 218 -5.73 -3.95 -18.36
N ALA A 219 -5.89 -4.45 -17.15
CA ALA A 219 -5.31 -5.69 -16.68
C ALA A 219 -6.31 -6.83 -16.94
N ASP A 220 -5.88 -7.80 -17.70
CA ASP A 220 -6.66 -8.90 -18.26
C ASP A 220 -7.32 -9.77 -17.16
N TRP A 221 -8.61 -9.54 -16.90
CA TRP A 221 -9.45 -10.27 -15.95
C TRP A 221 -9.61 -11.77 -16.25
N ARG A 222 -9.17 -12.23 -17.41
CA ARG A 222 -9.42 -13.61 -17.90
C ARG A 222 -8.53 -14.67 -17.25
N ALA A 223 -7.48 -14.27 -16.51
CA ALA A 223 -6.58 -15.22 -15.85
C ALA A 223 -7.08 -15.77 -14.50
N LEU A 224 -8.09 -15.14 -13.87
CA LEU A 224 -8.57 -15.52 -12.53
C LEU A 224 -9.68 -16.58 -12.50
N SER A 225 -10.15 -17.10 -13.65
CA SER A 225 -11.26 -18.07 -13.70
C SER A 225 -10.82 -19.54 -13.80
N LEU A 226 -9.56 -19.88 -13.60
CA LEU A 226 -9.05 -21.24 -13.80
C LEU A 226 -8.71 -22.02 -12.52
N TYR A 227 -8.94 -21.47 -11.33
CA TYR A 227 -8.81 -22.23 -10.08
C TYR A 227 -10.01 -21.97 -9.17
N ALA A 228 -11.12 -22.64 -9.47
CA ALA A 228 -12.24 -22.90 -8.58
C ALA A 228 -12.52 -24.40 -8.55
#